data_44d95e1e8f51d25384a272a4cb910628
#
_entry.id   44d95e1e8f51d25384a272a4cb910628
#
_cell.length_a   1.000
_cell.length_b   1.000
_cell.length_c   1.000
_cell.angle_alpha   90.00
_cell.angle_beta   90.00
_cell.angle_gamma   90.00
#
_symmetry.space_group_name_H-M   'P 1'
#
loop_
_entity.id
_entity.type
_entity.pdbx_description
1 polymer ?
#
loop_
_entity_poly.entity_id
_entity_poly.type
_entity_poly.pdbx_seq_one_letter_code
_entity_poly.pdbx_strand_id
1 'polypeptide(L)'
;MVYDIEDDDNFSYLVEEYLQGNSLENLVSSQGPLTRSTVLEYAIQICGVVNYLHSAGTEPILHLDLQPKNLLICHERIKLVDFGQAAGLAEANKAGQRFGTVGFAAPEQYDCKMELDERTDIYAIGGLLFYLAAGTYPDPKLSLLDFGVKLWGREGGRILAACLEPVKEDRYQSVSQLQKDLECLQKGPVSSLTVTVYGLESGTGVTHISLAIGAYLWKKKIPNLYEESHPCRCIRKLADSQDIETDDFGILSVFGCAIKPYYGRQVRFLEHGYSLIIRDCGVWENEARSLEESSRNDSGEKVCLLVAGGKWWNQRLTEELIQDLPDKAIILYNFSEPRIRLPVPEGIGRKQMIRVPLFSNPFHPDRRAKEWLEFLWDNIEIRAGKQQKKKGGWAAFLARR
;
A
#
# COMPACT_ATOMS: atom_id res chain seq x y z
N MET A 1 -2.33 -17.01 -32.89
CA MET A 1 -1.38 -17.86 -33.65
C MET A 1 -1.52 -17.49 -35.12
N VAL A 2 -0.42 -17.31 -35.84
CA VAL A 2 -0.45 -17.13 -37.29
C VAL A 2 -0.54 -18.52 -37.92
N TYR A 3 -1.50 -18.72 -38.82
CA TYR A 3 -1.77 -19.99 -39.47
C TYR A 3 -1.11 -20.03 -40.85
N ASP A 4 -1.18 -18.90 -41.59
CA ASP A 4 -0.65 -18.85 -42.96
C ASP A 4 -0.41 -17.39 -43.40
N ILE A 5 0.40 -17.22 -44.44
CA ILE A 5 0.59 -15.96 -45.17
C ILE A 5 0.36 -16.23 -46.64
N GLU A 6 -0.65 -15.62 -47.21
CA GLU A 6 -0.98 -15.76 -48.63
C GLU A 6 -0.75 -14.41 -49.32
N ASP A 7 -0.08 -14.45 -50.47
CA ASP A 7 0.18 -13.30 -51.30
C ASP A 7 -0.59 -13.39 -52.62
N ASP A 8 -1.21 -12.30 -53.02
CA ASP A 8 -1.67 -12.13 -54.41
C ASP A 8 -0.96 -10.93 -55.06
N ASP A 9 -1.27 -10.64 -56.31
CA ASP A 9 -0.60 -9.57 -57.09
C ASP A 9 -0.69 -8.18 -56.47
N ASN A 10 -1.63 -7.95 -55.49
CA ASN A 10 -1.90 -6.63 -54.94
C ASN A 10 -1.84 -6.60 -53.42
N PHE A 11 -1.99 -7.74 -52.76
CA PHE A 11 -2.16 -7.79 -51.30
C PHE A 11 -1.45 -9.02 -50.71
N SER A 12 -0.94 -8.85 -49.49
CA SER A 12 -0.51 -9.93 -48.64
C SER A 12 -1.56 -10.15 -47.53
N TYR A 13 -2.03 -11.36 -47.35
CA TYR A 13 -3.03 -11.75 -46.36
C TYR A 13 -2.37 -12.52 -45.25
N LEU A 14 -2.54 -12.05 -44.02
CA LEU A 14 -2.15 -12.73 -42.81
C LEU A 14 -3.34 -13.49 -42.25
N VAL A 15 -3.27 -14.83 -42.28
CA VAL A 15 -4.32 -15.70 -41.71
C VAL A 15 -3.92 -16.03 -40.27
N GLU A 16 -4.68 -15.50 -39.33
CA GLU A 16 -4.38 -15.69 -37.92
C GLU A 16 -5.59 -16.16 -37.09
N GLU A 17 -5.31 -16.60 -35.87
CA GLU A 17 -6.32 -17.01 -34.90
C GLU A 17 -7.35 -15.88 -34.66
N TYR A 18 -8.62 -16.18 -34.84
CA TYR A 18 -9.67 -15.24 -34.45
C TYR A 18 -9.79 -15.18 -32.92
N LEU A 19 -9.44 -14.05 -32.34
CA LEU A 19 -9.54 -13.83 -30.91
C LEU A 19 -10.91 -13.26 -30.55
N GLN A 20 -11.72 -14.11 -29.87
CA GLN A 20 -12.99 -13.66 -29.34
C GLN A 20 -12.75 -12.89 -28.03
N GLY A 21 -12.81 -11.56 -28.10
CA GLY A 21 -12.56 -10.68 -26.96
C GLY A 21 -13.03 -9.26 -27.21
N ASN A 22 -12.98 -8.44 -26.19
CA ASN A 22 -13.28 -7.01 -26.25
C ASN A 22 -12.00 -6.22 -26.05
N SER A 23 -11.81 -5.12 -26.78
CA SER A 23 -10.65 -4.28 -26.59
C SER A 23 -10.74 -3.48 -25.28
N LEU A 24 -9.58 -3.11 -24.71
CA LEU A 24 -9.55 -2.19 -23.56
C LEU A 24 -10.19 -0.84 -23.89
N GLU A 25 -10.10 -0.38 -25.14
CA GLU A 25 -10.77 0.83 -25.59
C GLU A 25 -12.30 0.72 -25.47
N ASN A 26 -12.87 -0.37 -25.99
CA ASN A 26 -14.31 -0.62 -25.91
C ASN A 26 -14.78 -0.80 -24.46
N LEU A 27 -13.96 -1.43 -23.63
CA LEU A 27 -14.26 -1.62 -22.22
C LEU A 27 -14.37 -0.26 -21.51
N VAL A 28 -13.36 0.59 -21.64
CA VAL A 28 -13.35 1.94 -21.02
C VAL A 28 -14.44 2.83 -21.61
N SER A 29 -14.67 2.78 -22.93
CA SER A 29 -15.74 3.55 -23.57
C SER A 29 -17.13 3.18 -23.08
N SER A 30 -17.35 1.91 -22.74
CA SER A 30 -18.67 1.42 -22.29
C SER A 30 -18.89 1.53 -20.77
N GLN A 31 -17.84 1.38 -19.96
CA GLN A 31 -17.94 1.34 -18.50
C GLN A 31 -17.36 2.56 -17.79
N GLY A 32 -16.63 3.43 -18.51
CA GLY A 32 -15.86 4.51 -17.93
C GLY A 32 -14.55 4.04 -17.28
N PRO A 33 -13.94 4.86 -16.41
CA PRO A 33 -12.71 4.55 -15.69
C PRO A 33 -12.81 3.23 -14.92
N LEU A 34 -11.75 2.42 -15.01
CA LEU A 34 -11.72 1.12 -14.36
C LEU A 34 -11.28 1.24 -12.89
N THR A 35 -11.68 0.25 -12.09
CA THR A 35 -11.24 0.18 -10.70
C THR A 35 -9.74 -0.03 -10.59
N ARG A 36 -9.12 0.43 -9.50
CA ARG A 36 -7.70 0.22 -9.23
C ARG A 36 -7.28 -1.25 -9.38
N SER A 37 -8.06 -2.18 -8.83
CA SER A 37 -7.74 -3.62 -8.89
C SER A 37 -7.64 -4.10 -10.32
N THR A 38 -8.62 -3.74 -11.16
CA THR A 38 -8.67 -4.11 -12.57
C THR A 38 -7.53 -3.48 -13.37
N VAL A 39 -7.23 -2.19 -13.12
CA VAL A 39 -6.11 -1.50 -13.79
C VAL A 39 -4.78 -2.19 -13.47
N LEU A 40 -4.51 -2.50 -12.20
CA LEU A 40 -3.27 -3.15 -11.80
C LEU A 40 -3.17 -4.58 -12.35
N GLU A 41 -4.28 -5.33 -12.36
CA GLU A 41 -4.32 -6.67 -12.93
C GLU A 41 -3.96 -6.67 -14.41
N TYR A 42 -4.59 -5.79 -15.20
CA TYR A 42 -4.29 -5.68 -16.63
C TYR A 42 -2.88 -5.13 -16.88
N ALA A 43 -2.44 -4.14 -16.12
CA ALA A 43 -1.09 -3.59 -16.23
C ALA A 43 0.01 -4.64 -16.03
N ILE A 44 -0.14 -5.50 -15.02
CA ILE A 44 0.80 -6.60 -14.75
C ILE A 44 0.82 -7.59 -15.92
N GLN A 45 -0.35 -7.92 -16.49
CA GLN A 45 -0.42 -8.79 -17.66
C GLN A 45 0.23 -8.14 -18.90
N ILE A 46 -0.02 -6.84 -19.15
CA ILE A 46 0.61 -6.06 -20.23
C ILE A 46 2.14 -6.07 -20.06
N CYS A 47 2.63 -5.77 -18.84
CA CYS A 47 4.06 -5.86 -18.56
C CYS A 47 4.63 -7.26 -18.86
N GLY A 48 3.91 -8.33 -18.52
CA GLY A 48 4.33 -9.69 -18.82
C GLY A 48 4.50 -9.95 -20.31
N VAL A 49 3.54 -9.48 -21.13
CA VAL A 49 3.61 -9.62 -22.60
C VAL A 49 4.75 -8.78 -23.20
N VAL A 50 4.88 -7.51 -22.78
CA VAL A 50 5.95 -6.62 -23.29
C VAL A 50 7.34 -7.12 -22.86
N ASN A 51 7.47 -7.58 -21.62
CA ASN A 51 8.72 -8.17 -21.14
C ASN A 51 9.14 -9.42 -21.95
N TYR A 52 8.14 -10.22 -22.36
CA TYR A 52 8.40 -11.34 -23.26
C TYR A 52 8.95 -10.85 -24.60
N LEU A 53 8.37 -9.83 -25.22
CA LEU A 53 8.88 -9.25 -26.49
C LEU A 53 10.31 -8.72 -26.34
N HIS A 54 10.60 -8.01 -25.26
CA HIS A 54 11.94 -7.48 -25.00
C HIS A 54 13.00 -8.57 -24.75
N SER A 55 12.58 -9.80 -24.42
CA SER A 55 13.49 -10.92 -24.09
C SER A 55 13.43 -12.12 -25.05
N ALA A 56 12.51 -12.14 -26.02
CA ALA A 56 12.23 -13.32 -26.85
C ALA A 56 13.27 -13.61 -27.96
N GLY A 57 14.05 -12.60 -28.33
CA GLY A 57 15.02 -12.72 -29.44
C GLY A 57 16.48 -12.55 -29.03
N THR A 58 17.35 -12.44 -30.01
CA THR A 58 18.75 -12.06 -29.80
C THR A 58 18.93 -10.58 -29.53
N GLU A 59 17.94 -9.77 -29.89
CA GLU A 59 17.79 -8.36 -29.55
C GLU A 59 16.36 -8.09 -29.10
N PRO A 60 16.11 -7.03 -28.31
CA PRO A 60 14.77 -6.65 -27.91
C PRO A 60 13.86 -6.32 -29.08
N ILE A 61 12.63 -6.80 -29.06
CA ILE A 61 11.59 -6.43 -30.01
C ILE A 61 10.73 -5.35 -29.31
N LEU A 62 10.73 -4.14 -29.86
CA LEU A 62 9.91 -3.03 -29.41
C LEU A 62 8.55 -3.09 -30.08
N HIS A 63 7.45 -2.86 -29.33
CA HIS A 63 6.11 -2.87 -29.92
C HIS A 63 5.75 -1.55 -30.60
N LEU A 64 6.13 -0.41 -30.02
CA LEU A 64 6.03 0.96 -30.53
C LEU A 64 4.61 1.51 -30.78
N ASP A 65 3.57 0.69 -30.68
CA ASP A 65 2.16 1.11 -30.80
C ASP A 65 1.27 0.44 -29.74
N LEU A 66 1.74 0.45 -28.47
CA LEU A 66 0.93 0.01 -27.34
C LEU A 66 -0.20 1.01 -27.08
N GLN A 67 -1.43 0.60 -27.36
CA GLN A 67 -2.63 1.42 -27.18
C GLN A 67 -3.84 0.54 -26.85
N PRO A 68 -4.95 1.11 -26.28
CA PRO A 68 -6.07 0.32 -25.77
C PRO A 68 -6.78 -0.54 -26.84
N LYS A 69 -6.81 -0.10 -28.10
CA LYS A 69 -7.42 -0.89 -29.20
C LYS A 69 -6.65 -2.15 -29.55
N ASN A 70 -5.30 -2.17 -29.32
CA ASN A 70 -4.42 -3.27 -29.62
C ASN A 70 -4.31 -4.30 -28.48
N LEU A 71 -5.09 -4.13 -27.39
CA LEU A 71 -5.13 -4.98 -26.23
C LEU A 71 -6.54 -5.57 -26.07
N LEU A 72 -6.68 -6.88 -26.34
CA LEU A 72 -7.94 -7.59 -26.23
C LEU A 72 -8.04 -8.37 -24.92
N ILE A 73 -9.20 -8.36 -24.31
CA ILE A 73 -9.53 -9.17 -23.13
C ILE A 73 -10.20 -10.45 -23.62
N CYS A 74 -9.48 -11.55 -23.54
CA CYS A 74 -9.96 -12.88 -23.89
C CYS A 74 -9.95 -13.79 -22.66
N HIS A 75 -11.12 -14.17 -22.13
CA HIS A 75 -11.24 -15.00 -20.91
C HIS A 75 -10.39 -14.44 -19.74
N GLU A 76 -10.56 -13.16 -19.41
CA GLU A 76 -9.85 -12.45 -18.34
C GLU A 76 -8.34 -12.27 -18.57
N ARG A 77 -7.85 -12.65 -19.75
CA ARG A 77 -6.44 -12.49 -20.13
C ARG A 77 -6.27 -11.43 -21.20
N ILE A 78 -5.23 -10.61 -21.04
CA ILE A 78 -4.82 -9.65 -22.03
C ILE A 78 -4.08 -10.37 -23.16
N LYS A 79 -4.52 -10.11 -24.38
CA LYS A 79 -3.85 -10.51 -25.62
C LYS A 79 -3.45 -9.26 -26.38
N LEU A 80 -2.18 -9.18 -26.74
CA LEU A 80 -1.66 -8.11 -27.59
C LEU A 80 -1.85 -8.50 -29.05
N VAL A 81 -2.36 -7.58 -29.84
CA VAL A 81 -2.60 -7.74 -31.28
C VAL A 81 -1.99 -6.56 -32.05
N ASP A 82 -1.90 -6.69 -33.35
CA ASP A 82 -1.39 -5.63 -34.24
C ASP A 82 0.11 -5.32 -34.00
N PHE A 83 0.96 -6.15 -34.58
CA PHE A 83 2.42 -6.01 -34.56
C PHE A 83 2.95 -5.21 -35.76
N GLY A 84 2.09 -4.45 -36.46
CA GLY A 84 2.47 -3.71 -37.67
C GLY A 84 3.53 -2.63 -37.46
N GLN A 85 3.76 -2.18 -36.25
CA GLN A 85 4.84 -1.23 -35.90
C GLN A 85 5.97 -1.88 -35.10
N ALA A 86 5.80 -3.16 -34.70
CA ALA A 86 6.80 -3.85 -33.91
C ALA A 86 8.08 -4.13 -34.74
N ALA A 87 9.21 -3.83 -34.13
CA ALA A 87 10.49 -3.99 -34.79
C ALA A 87 11.61 -4.40 -33.82
N GLY A 88 12.60 -5.12 -34.28
CA GLY A 88 13.84 -5.30 -33.54
C GLY A 88 14.53 -3.95 -33.27
N LEU A 89 15.27 -3.86 -32.17
CA LEU A 89 15.89 -2.61 -31.71
C LEU A 89 16.76 -1.94 -32.81
N ALA A 90 17.54 -2.75 -33.56
CA ALA A 90 18.40 -2.24 -34.62
C ALA A 90 17.57 -1.72 -35.79
N GLU A 91 16.47 -2.37 -36.15
CA GLU A 91 15.58 -1.99 -37.24
C GLU A 91 14.78 -0.71 -36.86
N ALA A 92 14.22 -0.66 -35.68
CA ALA A 92 13.47 0.51 -35.17
C ALA A 92 14.30 1.80 -35.24
N ASN A 93 15.59 1.72 -34.97
CA ASN A 93 16.50 2.87 -35.03
C ASN A 93 17.01 3.22 -36.43
N LYS A 94 16.86 2.34 -37.42
CA LYS A 94 17.17 2.62 -38.82
C LYS A 94 16.01 3.23 -39.59
N ALA A 95 14.79 3.12 -39.09
CA ALA A 95 13.58 3.62 -39.74
C ALA A 95 13.65 5.15 -39.93
N GLY A 96 13.55 5.59 -41.16
CA GLY A 96 13.52 7.03 -41.46
C GLY A 96 12.21 7.73 -41.16
N GLN A 97 11.14 6.97 -40.92
CA GLN A 97 9.82 7.46 -40.52
C GLN A 97 9.34 6.66 -39.33
N ARG A 98 8.86 7.36 -38.34
CA ARG A 98 8.32 6.78 -37.10
C ARG A 98 6.85 7.17 -36.97
N PHE A 99 6.09 6.28 -36.38
CA PHE A 99 4.68 6.47 -36.09
C PHE A 99 4.45 6.41 -34.60
N GLY A 100 3.40 7.05 -34.14
CA GLY A 100 3.03 7.01 -32.76
C GLY A 100 1.58 7.47 -32.54
N THR A 101 0.89 6.79 -31.65
CA THR A 101 -0.48 7.15 -31.27
C THR A 101 -0.45 8.22 -30.17
N VAL A 102 -1.10 9.36 -30.45
CA VAL A 102 -1.17 10.48 -29.52
C VAL A 102 -1.69 10.00 -28.15
N GLY A 103 -1.00 10.39 -27.09
CA GLY A 103 -1.33 10.02 -25.70
C GLY A 103 -0.64 8.75 -25.21
N PHE A 104 -0.04 7.94 -26.11
CA PHE A 104 0.69 6.71 -25.76
C PHE A 104 2.13 6.71 -26.29
N ALA A 105 2.38 7.33 -27.45
CA ALA A 105 3.71 7.38 -28.02
C ALA A 105 4.66 8.25 -27.16
N ALA A 106 5.84 7.72 -26.91
CA ALA A 106 6.88 8.40 -26.18
C ALA A 106 7.47 9.60 -26.98
N PRO A 107 8.00 10.64 -26.30
CA PRO A 107 8.56 11.82 -26.97
C PRO A 107 9.62 11.48 -28.04
N GLU A 108 10.47 10.48 -27.79
CA GLU A 108 11.50 10.03 -28.71
C GLU A 108 10.95 9.40 -30.00
N GLN A 109 9.68 8.97 -30.04
CA GLN A 109 9.05 8.50 -31.28
C GLN A 109 8.73 9.63 -32.26
N TYR A 110 8.62 10.87 -31.77
CA TYR A 110 8.35 12.04 -32.59
C TYR A 110 9.62 12.72 -33.13
N ASP A 111 10.81 12.29 -32.69
CA ASP A 111 12.10 12.81 -33.17
C ASP A 111 12.99 11.66 -33.65
N CYS A 112 13.16 11.57 -34.98
CA CYS A 112 14.01 10.54 -35.60
C CYS A 112 15.52 10.64 -35.25
N LYS A 113 15.94 11.72 -34.57
CA LYS A 113 17.31 11.88 -34.07
C LYS A 113 17.53 11.20 -32.71
N MET A 114 16.45 10.92 -31.99
CA MET A 114 16.52 10.24 -30.71
C MET A 114 16.51 8.72 -30.93
N GLU A 115 17.31 8.00 -30.15
CA GLU A 115 17.31 6.53 -30.18
C GLU A 115 16.13 5.97 -29.39
N LEU A 116 15.49 4.94 -29.95
CA LEU A 116 14.47 4.14 -29.30
C LEU A 116 15.12 2.99 -28.52
N ASP A 117 14.53 2.63 -27.39
CA ASP A 117 14.89 1.43 -26.62
C ASP A 117 13.66 0.91 -25.85
N GLU A 118 13.83 -0.12 -25.00
CA GLU A 118 12.75 -0.75 -24.25
C GLU A 118 11.94 0.24 -23.40
N ARG A 119 12.55 1.36 -23.02
CA ARG A 119 11.90 2.41 -22.23
C ARG A 119 10.86 3.21 -23.01
N THR A 120 10.87 3.08 -24.34
CA THR A 120 9.84 3.64 -25.21
C THR A 120 8.48 2.96 -24.97
N ASP A 121 8.47 1.62 -24.87
CA ASP A 121 7.26 0.87 -24.55
C ASP A 121 6.82 1.10 -23.09
N ILE A 122 7.73 1.38 -22.16
CA ILE A 122 7.40 1.74 -20.77
C ILE A 122 6.57 3.02 -20.69
N TYR A 123 6.90 4.02 -21.51
CA TYR A 123 6.10 5.23 -21.61
C TYR A 123 4.66 4.92 -22.06
N ALA A 124 4.50 4.09 -23.08
CA ALA A 124 3.19 3.67 -23.55
C ALA A 124 2.39 2.89 -22.50
N ILE A 125 3.06 2.03 -21.70
CA ILE A 125 2.42 1.37 -20.53
C ILE A 125 1.95 2.42 -19.53
N GLY A 126 2.73 3.46 -19.24
CA GLY A 126 2.31 4.58 -18.40
C GLY A 126 1.06 5.29 -18.92
N GLY A 127 1.00 5.56 -20.23
CA GLY A 127 -0.17 6.11 -20.91
C GLY A 127 -1.41 5.21 -20.78
N LEU A 128 -1.23 3.89 -20.92
CA LEU A 128 -2.28 2.89 -20.72
C LEU A 128 -2.80 2.88 -19.27
N LEU A 129 -1.90 2.89 -18.29
CA LEU A 129 -2.26 2.97 -16.86
C LEU A 129 -3.13 4.20 -16.58
N PHE A 130 -2.72 5.36 -17.10
CA PHE A 130 -3.48 6.59 -16.97
C PHE A 130 -4.85 6.47 -17.64
N TYR A 131 -4.89 6.03 -18.90
CA TYR A 131 -6.12 5.91 -19.67
C TYR A 131 -7.14 4.98 -19.01
N LEU A 132 -6.70 3.82 -18.56
CA LEU A 132 -7.58 2.84 -17.89
C LEU A 132 -8.16 3.41 -16.57
N ALA A 133 -7.38 4.23 -15.86
CA ALA A 133 -7.79 4.80 -14.59
C ALA A 133 -8.60 6.09 -14.70
N ALA A 134 -8.34 6.91 -15.73
CA ALA A 134 -8.97 8.21 -15.94
C ALA A 134 -10.13 8.16 -16.95
N GLY A 135 -10.16 7.18 -17.85
CA GLY A 135 -11.06 7.13 -18.99
C GLY A 135 -10.72 8.13 -20.11
N THR A 136 -9.60 8.85 -19.97
CA THR A 136 -9.14 9.87 -20.92
C THR A 136 -7.63 9.78 -21.11
N TYR A 137 -7.12 10.45 -22.15
CA TYR A 137 -5.67 10.53 -22.38
C TYR A 137 -4.99 11.46 -21.37
N PRO A 138 -3.68 11.25 -21.06
CA PRO A 138 -2.91 12.17 -20.22
C PRO A 138 -2.93 13.60 -20.77
N ASP A 139 -3.31 14.57 -19.94
CA ASP A 139 -3.20 16.00 -20.27
C ASP A 139 -1.82 16.49 -19.80
N PRO A 140 -1.02 17.14 -20.67
CA PRO A 140 0.28 17.70 -20.28
C PRO A 140 0.22 18.72 -19.14
N LYS A 141 -0.94 19.30 -18.87
CA LYS A 141 -1.17 20.26 -17.78
C LYS A 141 -1.47 19.58 -16.44
N LEU A 142 -1.76 18.29 -16.44
CA LEU A 142 -2.10 17.55 -15.24
C LEU A 142 -0.83 17.11 -14.51
N SER A 143 -0.79 17.31 -13.20
CA SER A 143 0.24 16.67 -12.37
C SER A 143 -0.03 15.16 -12.32
N LEU A 144 0.76 14.37 -13.04
CA LEU A 144 0.65 12.91 -13.07
C LEU A 144 0.92 12.31 -11.69
N LEU A 145 1.82 12.93 -10.93
CA LEU A 145 2.11 12.50 -9.56
C LEU A 145 0.88 12.67 -8.68
N ASP A 146 0.26 13.85 -8.67
CA ASP A 146 -0.92 14.14 -7.84
C ASP A 146 -2.12 13.29 -8.25
N PHE A 147 -2.33 13.12 -9.57
CA PHE A 147 -3.37 12.23 -10.09
C PHE A 147 -3.19 10.80 -9.60
N GLY A 148 -1.99 10.24 -9.73
CA GLY A 148 -1.68 8.89 -9.28
C GLY A 148 -1.74 8.76 -7.75
N VAL A 149 -1.30 9.79 -6.99
CA VAL A 149 -1.41 9.81 -5.52
C VAL A 149 -2.87 9.76 -5.09
N LYS A 150 -3.74 10.51 -5.76
CA LYS A 150 -5.19 10.52 -5.49
C LYS A 150 -5.83 9.14 -5.72
N LEU A 151 -5.46 8.44 -6.79
CA LEU A 151 -6.06 7.16 -7.16
C LEU A 151 -5.44 5.94 -6.46
N TRP A 152 -4.13 5.92 -6.30
CA TRP A 152 -3.38 4.72 -5.91
C TRP A 152 -2.44 4.95 -4.72
N GLY A 153 -2.50 6.12 -4.08
CA GLY A 153 -1.61 6.50 -3.01
C GLY A 153 -0.23 6.94 -3.53
N ARG A 154 0.64 7.35 -2.61
CA ARG A 154 1.95 7.95 -2.92
C ARG A 154 2.81 7.08 -3.83
N GLU A 155 2.84 5.77 -3.59
CA GLU A 155 3.63 4.83 -4.39
C GLU A 155 3.07 4.68 -5.81
N GLY A 156 1.74 4.61 -5.96
CA GLY A 156 1.11 4.57 -7.29
C GLY A 156 1.33 5.85 -8.09
N GLY A 157 1.33 7.00 -7.43
CA GLY A 157 1.68 8.27 -8.07
C GLY A 157 3.12 8.29 -8.57
N ARG A 158 4.06 7.79 -7.77
CA ARG A 158 5.47 7.66 -8.15
C ARG A 158 5.64 6.74 -9.36
N ILE A 159 4.98 5.58 -9.38
CA ILE A 159 5.06 4.63 -10.51
C ILE A 159 4.55 5.27 -11.79
N LEU A 160 3.37 5.90 -11.75
CA LEU A 160 2.77 6.52 -12.93
C LEU A 160 3.65 7.66 -13.47
N ALA A 161 4.12 8.56 -12.59
CA ALA A 161 5.00 9.64 -12.99
C ALA A 161 6.31 9.13 -13.60
N ALA A 162 6.94 8.13 -12.98
CA ALA A 162 8.18 7.54 -13.48
C ALA A 162 8.04 6.83 -14.84
N CYS A 163 6.86 6.30 -15.19
CA CYS A 163 6.63 5.76 -16.54
C CYS A 163 6.53 6.88 -17.59
N LEU A 164 5.91 8.00 -17.24
CA LEU A 164 5.59 9.10 -18.17
C LEU A 164 6.62 10.24 -18.15
N GLU A 165 7.79 10.03 -17.56
CA GLU A 165 8.88 11.01 -17.64
C GLU A 165 9.27 11.26 -19.12
N PRO A 166 9.38 12.53 -19.54
CA PRO A 166 9.77 12.86 -20.91
C PRO A 166 11.15 12.33 -21.27
N VAL A 167 12.08 12.38 -20.31
CA VAL A 167 13.46 11.91 -20.47
C VAL A 167 13.52 10.43 -20.11
N LYS A 168 13.88 9.58 -21.07
CA LYS A 168 13.85 8.13 -20.91
C LYS A 168 14.80 7.60 -19.81
N GLU A 169 15.88 8.34 -19.52
CA GLU A 169 16.84 8.04 -18.45
C GLU A 169 16.21 8.11 -17.07
N ASP A 170 15.17 8.93 -16.90
CA ASP A 170 14.45 9.13 -15.64
C ASP A 170 13.28 8.14 -15.46
N ARG A 171 12.97 7.34 -16.50
CA ARG A 171 11.95 6.29 -16.45
C ARG A 171 12.45 5.02 -15.77
N TYR A 172 11.54 4.05 -15.58
CA TYR A 172 11.95 2.68 -15.31
C TYR A 172 12.93 2.19 -16.38
N GLN A 173 13.98 1.47 -15.95
CA GLN A 173 15.02 0.99 -16.88
C GLN A 173 14.70 -0.38 -17.49
N SER A 174 13.65 -1.06 -17.00
CA SER A 174 13.12 -2.29 -17.59
C SER A 174 11.65 -2.50 -17.22
N VAL A 175 10.92 -3.18 -18.10
CA VAL A 175 9.51 -3.57 -17.85
C VAL A 175 9.43 -4.55 -16.69
N SER A 176 10.43 -5.39 -16.46
CA SER A 176 10.49 -6.29 -15.30
C SER A 176 10.53 -5.55 -13.98
N GLN A 177 11.22 -4.41 -13.91
CA GLN A 177 11.24 -3.57 -12.71
C GLN A 177 9.88 -2.92 -12.46
N LEU A 178 9.26 -2.36 -13.50
CA LEU A 178 7.92 -1.81 -13.46
C LEU A 178 6.89 -2.87 -13.00
N GLN A 179 6.95 -4.07 -13.58
CA GLN A 179 6.04 -5.17 -13.22
C GLN A 179 6.13 -5.53 -11.74
N LYS A 180 7.34 -5.64 -11.19
CA LYS A 180 7.55 -5.91 -9.76
C LYS A 180 6.92 -4.84 -8.85
N ASP A 181 7.10 -3.57 -9.20
CA ASP A 181 6.55 -2.47 -8.42
C ASP A 181 5.00 -2.45 -8.53
N LEU A 182 4.42 -2.76 -9.70
CA LEU A 182 2.97 -2.92 -9.86
C LEU A 182 2.42 -4.13 -9.08
N GLU A 183 3.14 -5.26 -9.06
CA GLU A 183 2.77 -6.42 -8.23
C GLU A 183 2.83 -6.09 -6.74
N CYS A 184 3.83 -5.35 -6.30
CA CYS A 184 3.90 -4.85 -4.92
C CYS A 184 2.73 -3.90 -4.62
N LEU A 185 2.38 -3.02 -5.57
CA LEU A 185 1.26 -2.10 -5.44
C LEU A 185 -0.09 -2.82 -5.45
N GLN A 186 -0.24 -3.91 -6.22
CA GLN A 186 -1.45 -4.75 -6.28
C GLN A 186 -1.65 -5.53 -4.97
N LYS A 187 -0.59 -6.14 -4.46
CA LYS A 187 -0.62 -6.86 -3.17
C LYS A 187 -0.91 -5.91 -2.01
N GLY A 188 -0.83 -4.62 -2.23
CA GLY A 188 -0.84 -3.57 -1.23
C GLY A 188 0.52 -3.51 -0.51
N PRO A 189 0.78 -2.55 0.35
CA PRO A 189 1.86 -2.68 1.27
C PRO A 189 1.60 -3.99 2.00
N VAL A 190 2.54 -4.91 1.93
CA VAL A 190 2.58 -6.00 2.90
C VAL A 190 2.58 -5.24 4.21
N SER A 191 1.45 -5.24 4.91
CA SER A 191 1.35 -4.68 6.24
C SER A 191 2.36 -5.46 7.04
N SER A 192 3.57 -4.95 7.01
CA SER A 192 4.68 -5.67 7.60
C SER A 192 4.48 -5.79 9.10
N LEU A 193 3.59 -4.95 9.66
CA LEU A 193 3.26 -4.98 11.07
C LEU A 193 1.89 -4.33 11.36
N THR A 194 1.00 -5.08 11.99
CA THR A 194 -0.22 -4.57 12.61
C THR A 194 -0.08 -4.62 14.13
N VAL A 195 -0.20 -3.47 14.78
CA VAL A 195 -0.23 -3.34 16.23
C VAL A 195 -1.69 -3.19 16.65
N THR A 196 -2.29 -4.24 17.20
CA THR A 196 -3.65 -4.21 17.75
C THR A 196 -3.61 -3.78 19.20
N VAL A 197 -4.45 -2.81 19.59
CA VAL A 197 -4.50 -2.28 20.95
C VAL A 197 -5.90 -2.47 21.52
N TYR A 198 -5.99 -3.24 22.59
CA TYR A 198 -7.22 -3.54 23.30
C TYR A 198 -7.19 -2.96 24.72
N GLY A 199 -8.33 -2.60 25.24
CA GLY A 199 -8.52 -2.24 26.64
C GLY A 199 -9.16 -3.35 27.43
N LEU A 200 -8.74 -3.52 28.67
CA LEU A 200 -9.38 -4.45 29.59
C LEU A 200 -10.83 -4.01 29.92
N GLU A 201 -11.04 -2.71 30.02
CA GLU A 201 -12.33 -2.06 30.28
C GLU A 201 -12.39 -0.68 29.59
N SER A 202 -13.58 -0.12 29.53
CA SER A 202 -13.78 1.24 29.02
C SER A 202 -13.00 2.26 29.86
N GLY A 203 -12.38 3.24 29.20
CA GLY A 203 -11.62 4.30 29.88
C GLY A 203 -10.18 3.92 30.27
N THR A 204 -9.66 2.76 29.89
CA THR A 204 -8.25 2.37 30.15
C THR A 204 -7.24 3.18 29.34
N GLY A 205 -7.67 3.94 28.33
CA GLY A 205 -6.80 4.83 27.54
C GLY A 205 -6.29 4.24 26.23
N VAL A 206 -6.99 3.26 25.65
CA VAL A 206 -6.63 2.62 24.37
C VAL A 206 -6.40 3.63 23.27
N THR A 207 -7.41 4.48 23.00
CA THR A 207 -7.34 5.52 21.97
C THR A 207 -6.18 6.47 22.19
N HIS A 208 -5.95 6.91 23.43
CA HIS A 208 -4.85 7.81 23.78
C HIS A 208 -3.47 7.19 23.49
N ILE A 209 -3.27 5.93 23.88
CA ILE A 209 -2.01 5.21 23.67
C ILE A 209 -1.81 4.93 22.19
N SER A 210 -2.84 4.48 21.47
CA SER A 210 -2.78 4.18 20.04
C SER A 210 -2.42 5.43 19.22
N LEU A 211 -3.05 6.57 19.50
CA LEU A 211 -2.71 7.86 18.89
C LEU A 211 -1.28 8.30 19.23
N ALA A 212 -0.82 8.08 20.46
CA ALA A 212 0.53 8.45 20.87
C ALA A 212 1.60 7.62 20.14
N ILE A 213 1.35 6.32 19.94
CA ILE A 213 2.23 5.46 19.13
C ILE A 213 2.28 5.98 17.68
N GLY A 214 1.12 6.25 17.06
CA GLY A 214 1.06 6.77 15.69
C GLY A 214 1.79 8.11 15.53
N ALA A 215 1.57 9.05 16.44
CA ALA A 215 2.24 10.34 16.44
C ALA A 215 3.76 10.24 16.66
N TYR A 216 4.19 9.34 17.52
CA TYR A 216 5.61 9.06 17.74
C TYR A 216 6.29 8.55 16.46
N LEU A 217 5.67 7.58 15.79
CA LEU A 217 6.19 7.00 14.55
C LEU A 217 6.21 7.99 13.41
N TRP A 218 5.18 8.82 13.29
CA TRP A 218 5.15 9.91 12.33
C TRP A 218 6.34 10.87 12.49
N LYS A 219 6.66 11.27 13.74
CA LYS A 219 7.84 12.10 14.03
C LYS A 219 9.16 11.42 13.71
N LYS A 220 9.22 10.09 13.76
CA LYS A 220 10.37 9.28 13.31
C LYS A 220 10.38 9.06 11.79
N LYS A 221 9.45 9.66 11.03
CA LYS A 221 9.27 9.50 9.57
C LYS A 221 8.96 8.05 9.16
N ILE A 222 8.33 7.29 10.03
CA ILE A 222 7.82 5.94 9.75
C ILE A 222 6.36 6.08 9.31
N PRO A 223 6.01 5.81 8.02
CA PRO A 223 4.64 5.87 7.55
C PRO A 223 3.77 4.88 8.31
N ASN A 224 2.68 5.37 8.91
CA ASN A 224 1.76 4.56 9.66
C ASN A 224 0.33 5.10 9.55
N LEU A 225 -0.66 4.21 9.71
CA LEU A 225 -2.07 4.53 9.76
C LEU A 225 -2.62 4.16 11.15
N TYR A 226 -3.22 5.12 11.84
CA TYR A 226 -4.09 4.82 12.95
C TYR A 226 -5.49 4.45 12.43
N GLU A 227 -6.05 3.34 12.89
CA GLU A 227 -7.39 2.87 12.54
C GLU A 227 -8.27 2.72 13.79
N GLU A 228 -9.40 3.44 13.83
CA GLU A 228 -10.44 3.24 14.84
C GLU A 228 -11.34 2.08 14.40
N SER A 229 -11.27 0.93 15.10
CA SER A 229 -12.00 -0.30 14.76
C SER A 229 -13.23 -0.59 15.60
N HIS A 230 -13.64 0.36 16.45
CA HIS A 230 -14.80 0.22 17.33
C HIS A 230 -15.72 1.46 17.25
N PRO A 231 -17.01 1.34 17.59
CA PRO A 231 -18.02 2.36 17.31
C PRO A 231 -18.05 3.57 18.27
N CYS A 232 -16.99 3.85 19.02
CA CYS A 232 -17.00 4.98 19.98
C CYS A 232 -17.03 6.36 19.32
N ARG A 233 -16.61 6.45 18.04
CA ARG A 233 -16.56 7.70 17.25
C ARG A 233 -15.73 8.81 17.90
N CYS A 234 -14.71 8.46 18.69
CA CYS A 234 -13.85 9.44 19.35
C CYS A 234 -13.11 10.29 18.33
N ILE A 235 -12.67 9.68 17.23
CA ILE A 235 -11.94 10.35 16.15
C ILE A 235 -12.83 11.35 15.40
N ARG A 236 -14.09 11.02 15.13
CA ARG A 236 -15.01 11.97 14.50
C ARG A 236 -15.26 13.19 15.39
N LYS A 237 -15.44 12.99 16.69
CA LYS A 237 -15.58 14.10 17.64
C LYS A 237 -14.33 14.99 17.66
N LEU A 238 -13.14 14.40 17.55
CA LEU A 238 -11.89 15.16 17.43
C LEU A 238 -11.87 15.97 16.14
N ALA A 239 -12.23 15.37 15.00
CA ALA A 239 -12.27 16.04 13.71
C ALA A 239 -13.25 17.22 13.71
N ASP A 240 -14.49 17.00 14.18
CA ASP A 240 -15.53 18.02 14.29
C ASP A 240 -15.08 19.20 15.18
N SER A 241 -14.36 18.90 16.29
CA SER A 241 -13.88 19.93 17.22
C SER A 241 -12.73 20.79 16.69
N GLN A 242 -12.05 20.34 15.63
CA GLN A 242 -10.88 20.98 15.02
C GLN A 242 -11.15 21.41 13.58
N ASP A 243 -12.39 21.26 13.10
CA ASP A 243 -12.81 21.55 11.71
C ASP A 243 -11.91 20.86 10.67
N ILE A 244 -11.56 19.57 10.93
CA ILE A 244 -10.70 18.77 10.09
C ILE A 244 -11.57 17.92 9.14
N GLU A 245 -11.39 18.13 7.84
CA GLU A 245 -12.06 17.36 6.80
C GLU A 245 -11.31 16.04 6.51
N THR A 246 -12.05 15.06 6.02
CA THR A 246 -11.48 13.81 5.48
C THR A 246 -11.01 14.03 4.05
N ASP A 247 -9.95 13.34 3.66
CA ASP A 247 -9.58 13.22 2.25
C ASP A 247 -10.58 12.35 1.48
N ASP A 248 -10.37 12.22 0.17
CA ASP A 248 -11.20 11.40 -0.73
C ASP A 248 -11.24 9.90 -0.34
N PHE A 249 -10.34 9.45 0.51
CA PHE A 249 -10.28 8.08 1.05
C PHE A 249 -10.86 7.96 2.47
N GLY A 250 -11.44 9.04 2.98
CA GLY A 250 -12.00 9.06 4.33
C GLY A 250 -10.94 9.08 5.44
N ILE A 251 -9.69 9.45 5.13
CA ILE A 251 -8.60 9.56 6.11
C ILE A 251 -8.47 11.01 6.55
N LEU A 252 -8.33 11.21 7.86
CA LEU A 252 -8.07 12.51 8.47
C LEU A 252 -6.56 12.74 8.59
N SER A 253 -6.11 13.97 8.40
CA SER A 253 -4.75 14.38 8.72
C SER A 253 -4.73 15.25 9.98
N VAL A 254 -4.41 14.65 11.12
CA VAL A 254 -4.37 15.34 12.43
C VAL A 254 -2.92 15.49 12.87
N PHE A 255 -2.40 16.72 12.96
CA PHE A 255 -0.98 17.00 13.25
C PHE A 255 -0.01 16.19 12.37
N GLY A 256 -0.40 15.95 11.11
CA GLY A 256 0.35 15.17 10.14
C GLY A 256 0.17 13.66 10.23
N CYS A 257 -0.49 13.14 11.27
CA CYS A 257 -0.79 11.72 11.41
C CYS A 257 -1.99 11.33 10.54
N ALA A 258 -1.87 10.22 9.80
CA ALA A 258 -2.97 9.64 9.06
C ALA A 258 -3.88 8.85 10.01
N ILE A 259 -5.15 9.22 10.05
CA ILE A 259 -6.13 8.68 10.99
C ILE A 259 -7.38 8.26 10.22
N LYS A 260 -7.77 7.00 10.36
CA LYS A 260 -8.99 6.42 9.79
C LYS A 260 -10.05 6.30 10.88
N PRO A 261 -11.14 7.09 10.83
CA PRO A 261 -12.27 6.96 11.76
C PRO A 261 -13.02 5.63 11.53
N TYR A 262 -13.83 5.25 12.52
CA TYR A 262 -14.74 4.11 12.36
C TYR A 262 -15.90 4.44 11.40
N TYR A 263 -16.00 3.69 10.30
CA TYR A 263 -17.06 3.82 9.28
C TYR A 263 -18.12 2.70 9.33
N GLY A 264 -17.98 1.74 10.23
CA GLY A 264 -18.86 0.58 10.33
C GLY A 264 -18.18 -0.73 9.91
N ARG A 265 -18.73 -1.86 10.35
CA ARG A 265 -18.14 -3.19 10.12
C ARG A 265 -18.13 -3.63 8.64
N GLN A 266 -19.00 -3.06 7.80
CA GLN A 266 -19.15 -3.47 6.39
C GLN A 266 -18.29 -2.67 5.42
N VAL A 267 -17.68 -1.57 5.86
CA VAL A 267 -16.89 -0.69 5.00
C VAL A 267 -15.44 -1.15 5.03
N ARG A 268 -15.00 -1.82 3.98
CA ARG A 268 -13.59 -2.16 3.76
C ARG A 268 -12.93 -1.00 3.02
N PHE A 269 -12.04 -0.30 3.69
CA PHE A 269 -11.16 0.67 3.04
C PHE A 269 -9.89 -0.03 2.58
N LEU A 270 -9.39 0.44 1.45
CA LEU A 270 -8.09 0.00 0.95
C LEU A 270 -7.00 0.66 1.83
N GLU A 271 -6.34 -0.11 2.67
CA GLU A 271 -5.28 0.33 3.59
C GLU A 271 -3.94 0.59 2.87
N HIS A 272 -4.02 1.00 1.61
CA HIS A 272 -2.87 1.10 0.72
C HIS A 272 -1.96 2.29 1.06
N GLY A 273 -0.67 2.02 1.15
CA GLY A 273 0.37 3.05 1.36
C GLY A 273 0.98 3.06 2.77
N TYR A 274 0.48 2.24 3.71
CA TYR A 274 1.00 2.19 5.08
C TYR A 274 1.62 0.83 5.37
N SER A 275 2.92 0.80 5.67
CA SER A 275 3.63 -0.42 6.07
C SER A 275 3.37 -0.82 7.52
N LEU A 276 2.65 0.01 8.27
CA LEU A 276 2.34 -0.15 9.68
C LEU A 276 0.94 0.36 9.97
N ILE A 277 0.14 -0.49 10.61
CA ILE A 277 -1.22 -0.16 11.06
C ILE A 277 -1.27 -0.24 12.58
N ILE A 278 -1.78 0.81 13.21
CA ILE A 278 -2.08 0.85 14.65
C ILE A 278 -3.58 0.81 14.78
N ARG A 279 -4.10 -0.33 15.18
CA ARG A 279 -5.54 -0.58 15.26
C ARG A 279 -6.04 -0.42 16.69
N ASP A 280 -6.86 0.60 16.93
CA ASP A 280 -7.61 0.79 18.16
C ASP A 280 -8.86 -0.10 18.13
N CYS A 281 -8.82 -1.18 18.91
CA CYS A 281 -9.87 -2.19 18.95
C CYS A 281 -10.90 -1.96 20.07
N GLY A 282 -10.73 -0.92 20.88
CA GLY A 282 -11.61 -0.64 22.03
C GLY A 282 -11.45 -1.66 23.15
N VAL A 283 -12.57 -2.06 23.77
CA VAL A 283 -12.57 -3.02 24.87
C VAL A 283 -12.47 -4.45 24.35
N TRP A 284 -11.68 -5.27 25.05
CA TRP A 284 -11.56 -6.70 24.76
C TRP A 284 -12.89 -7.40 25.11
N GLU A 285 -13.66 -7.77 24.09
CA GLU A 285 -14.88 -8.58 24.23
C GLU A 285 -14.63 -9.96 23.60
N ASN A 286 -15.30 -11.01 24.09
CA ASN A 286 -15.17 -12.37 23.52
C ASN A 286 -15.52 -12.46 22.03
N GLU A 287 -16.29 -11.50 21.50
CA GLU A 287 -16.54 -11.35 20.06
C GLU A 287 -15.32 -10.87 19.27
N ALA A 288 -14.29 -10.30 19.91
CA ALA A 288 -13.06 -9.91 19.25
C ALA A 288 -12.31 -11.12 18.66
N ARG A 289 -12.51 -12.33 19.19
CA ARG A 289 -12.00 -13.58 18.59
C ARG A 289 -12.53 -13.80 17.17
N SER A 290 -13.79 -13.44 16.90
CA SER A 290 -14.38 -13.59 15.56
C SER A 290 -13.83 -12.59 14.54
N LEU A 291 -13.31 -11.43 15.01
CA LEU A 291 -12.68 -10.41 14.17
C LEU A 291 -11.23 -10.77 13.83
N GLU A 292 -10.49 -11.44 14.71
CA GLU A 292 -9.18 -12.02 14.38
C GLU A 292 -9.31 -13.15 13.34
N GLU A 293 -10.38 -13.94 13.40
CA GLU A 293 -10.69 -14.94 12.38
C GLU A 293 -11.06 -14.34 11.02
N SER A 294 -11.75 -13.21 11.01
CA SER A 294 -12.09 -12.47 9.77
C SER A 294 -10.89 -11.76 9.13
N SER A 295 -9.83 -11.50 9.92
CA SER A 295 -8.57 -10.88 9.46
C SER A 295 -7.52 -11.90 9.00
N ARG A 296 -7.89 -13.17 8.79
CA ARG A 296 -6.97 -14.23 8.34
C ARG A 296 -6.33 -13.98 6.97
N ASN A 297 -6.81 -12.98 6.23
CA ASN A 297 -6.21 -12.56 4.97
C ASN A 297 -5.07 -11.52 5.13
N ASP A 298 -4.82 -11.01 6.35
CA ASP A 298 -3.67 -10.13 6.64
C ASP A 298 -2.41 -10.98 6.82
N SER A 299 -1.58 -11.08 5.80
CA SER A 299 -0.33 -11.85 5.77
C SER A 299 0.82 -11.21 6.55
N GLY A 300 0.57 -10.14 7.33
CA GLY A 300 1.58 -9.39 8.09
C GLY A 300 1.84 -9.91 9.51
N GLU A 301 2.97 -9.49 10.08
CA GLU A 301 3.30 -9.69 11.49
C GLU A 301 2.29 -8.95 12.38
N LYS A 302 1.83 -9.59 13.48
CA LYS A 302 0.88 -8.98 14.42
C LYS A 302 1.48 -8.92 15.81
N VAL A 303 1.32 -7.76 16.47
CA VAL A 303 1.68 -7.56 17.88
C VAL A 303 0.45 -7.05 18.63
N CYS A 304 0.06 -7.73 19.70
CA CYS A 304 -1.09 -7.37 20.53
C CYS A 304 -0.63 -6.56 21.76
N LEU A 305 -1.27 -5.42 22.00
CA LEU A 305 -1.13 -4.64 23.23
C LEU A 305 -2.44 -4.69 24.00
N LEU A 306 -2.39 -5.09 25.29
CA LEU A 306 -3.52 -5.02 26.20
C LEU A 306 -3.31 -3.88 27.20
N VAL A 307 -4.21 -2.90 27.21
CA VAL A 307 -4.17 -1.78 28.15
C VAL A 307 -5.04 -2.11 29.36
N ALA A 308 -4.40 -2.33 30.50
CA ALA A 308 -5.05 -2.58 31.76
C ALA A 308 -5.04 -1.31 32.63
N GLY A 309 -6.12 -1.06 33.37
CA GLY A 309 -6.16 -0.04 34.38
C GLY A 309 -5.37 -0.43 35.62
N GLY A 310 -4.73 0.55 36.28
CA GLY A 310 -3.96 0.32 37.51
C GLY A 310 -4.80 0.04 38.78
N LYS A 311 -6.10 -0.18 38.66
CA LYS A 311 -7.02 -0.39 39.80
C LYS A 311 -6.91 -1.83 40.29
N TRP A 312 -6.82 -2.00 41.62
CA TRP A 312 -6.61 -3.31 42.24
C TRP A 312 -7.75 -4.32 41.99
N TRP A 313 -8.99 -3.88 41.80
CA TRP A 313 -10.13 -4.76 41.50
C TRP A 313 -10.13 -5.32 40.07
N ASN A 314 -9.31 -4.80 39.19
CA ASN A 314 -9.16 -5.31 37.83
C ASN A 314 -8.13 -6.44 37.73
N GLN A 315 -7.46 -6.77 38.83
CA GLN A 315 -6.42 -7.80 38.85
C GLN A 315 -6.94 -9.16 38.38
N ARG A 316 -8.08 -9.60 38.95
CA ARG A 316 -8.69 -10.89 38.61
C ARG A 316 -9.14 -10.97 37.14
N LEU A 317 -9.77 -9.90 36.64
CA LEU A 317 -10.18 -9.82 35.24
C LEU A 317 -8.96 -9.83 34.32
N THR A 318 -7.87 -9.17 34.72
CA THR A 318 -6.60 -9.20 33.99
C THR A 318 -6.02 -10.62 33.95
N GLU A 319 -6.07 -11.38 35.03
CA GLU A 319 -5.58 -12.76 35.10
C GLU A 319 -6.39 -13.71 34.22
N GLU A 320 -7.72 -13.56 34.19
CA GLU A 320 -8.61 -14.37 33.36
C GLU A 320 -8.38 -14.13 31.87
N LEU A 321 -8.27 -12.87 31.44
CA LEU A 321 -8.07 -12.50 30.02
C LEU A 321 -6.66 -12.81 29.50
N ILE A 322 -5.67 -12.82 30.36
CA ILE A 322 -4.29 -13.10 29.98
C ILE A 322 -4.10 -14.50 29.41
N GLN A 323 -4.90 -15.49 29.89
CA GLN A 323 -4.87 -16.86 29.37
C GLN A 323 -5.32 -16.95 27.90
N ASP A 324 -6.07 -15.97 27.43
CA ASP A 324 -6.59 -15.88 26.07
C ASP A 324 -5.73 -15.03 25.13
N LEU A 325 -4.71 -14.36 25.65
CA LEU A 325 -3.83 -13.49 24.85
C LEU A 325 -2.81 -14.29 24.05
N PRO A 326 -2.43 -13.80 22.86
CA PRO A 326 -1.31 -14.37 22.11
C PRO A 326 0.00 -14.33 22.92
N ASP A 327 0.86 -15.34 22.75
CA ASP A 327 2.16 -15.43 23.44
C ASP A 327 3.07 -14.20 23.30
N LYS A 328 2.89 -13.45 22.22
CA LYS A 328 3.64 -12.22 21.92
C LYS A 328 2.98 -10.94 22.46
N ALA A 329 1.89 -11.02 23.22
CA ALA A 329 1.19 -9.83 23.74
C ALA A 329 2.04 -9.03 24.74
N ILE A 330 1.82 -7.72 24.77
CA ILE A 330 2.41 -6.79 25.76
C ILE A 330 1.28 -6.20 26.60
N ILE A 331 1.42 -6.25 27.92
CA ILE A 331 0.46 -5.65 28.83
C ILE A 331 0.93 -4.26 29.27
N LEU A 332 0.12 -3.26 29.00
CA LEU A 332 0.36 -1.87 29.35
C LEU A 332 -0.49 -1.48 30.56
N TYR A 333 0.15 -1.24 31.71
CA TYR A 333 -0.55 -0.75 32.89
C TYR A 333 -0.62 0.78 32.89
N ASN A 334 -1.82 1.28 32.60
CA ASN A 334 -2.12 2.71 32.59
C ASN A 334 -2.76 3.13 33.93
N PHE A 335 -2.65 4.41 34.30
CA PHE A 335 -3.18 5.00 35.54
C PHE A 335 -2.72 4.28 36.81
N SER A 336 -1.56 3.60 36.78
CA SER A 336 -1.00 2.92 37.92
C SER A 336 -0.10 3.84 38.75
N GLU A 337 -0.25 3.80 40.08
CA GLU A 337 0.64 4.55 40.97
C GLU A 337 2.09 4.00 40.86
N PRO A 338 3.11 4.86 40.81
CA PRO A 338 4.50 4.44 40.66
C PRO A 338 5.00 3.49 41.75
N ARG A 339 4.47 3.62 42.96
CA ARG A 339 4.89 2.85 44.15
C ARG A 339 4.18 1.50 44.30
N ILE A 340 3.13 1.24 43.56
CA ILE A 340 2.37 -0.02 43.65
C ILE A 340 3.07 -1.08 42.82
N ARG A 341 3.33 -2.24 43.40
CA ARG A 341 3.87 -3.40 42.69
C ARG A 341 2.79 -3.92 41.73
N LEU A 342 3.08 -3.93 40.43
CA LEU A 342 2.14 -4.47 39.46
C LEU A 342 1.91 -5.97 39.71
N PRO A 343 0.67 -6.45 39.69
CA PRO A 343 0.39 -7.88 39.78
C PRO A 343 1.05 -8.58 38.56
N VAL A 344 1.70 -9.70 38.81
CA VAL A 344 2.27 -10.53 37.74
C VAL A 344 1.42 -11.78 37.67
N PRO A 345 0.55 -11.90 36.66
CA PRO A 345 -0.25 -13.10 36.47
C PRO A 345 0.61 -14.35 36.25
N GLU A 346 0.12 -15.51 36.68
CA GLU A 346 0.77 -16.78 36.40
C GLU A 346 0.85 -17.01 34.88
N GLY A 347 2.03 -17.46 34.39
CA GLY A 347 2.27 -17.71 32.97
C GLY A 347 2.84 -16.54 32.16
N ILE A 348 2.83 -15.30 32.70
CA ILE A 348 3.42 -14.14 32.02
C ILE A 348 4.76 -13.74 32.66
N GLY A 349 5.80 -13.67 31.85
CA GLY A 349 7.10 -13.16 32.28
C GLY A 349 7.04 -11.63 32.54
N ARG A 350 7.73 -11.15 33.61
CA ARG A 350 7.83 -9.71 33.94
C ARG A 350 8.22 -8.81 32.74
N LYS A 351 8.84 -9.38 31.72
CA LYS A 351 9.29 -8.69 30.51
C LYS A 351 8.15 -8.26 29.57
N GLN A 352 6.93 -8.75 29.81
CA GLN A 352 5.76 -8.45 28.98
C GLN A 352 4.89 -7.34 29.56
N MET A 353 5.25 -6.84 30.73
CA MET A 353 4.46 -5.85 31.48
C MET A 353 5.20 -4.52 31.47
N ILE A 354 4.55 -3.49 30.95
CA ILE A 354 5.10 -2.15 30.83
C ILE A 354 4.14 -1.15 31.51
N ARG A 355 4.68 -0.31 32.39
CA ARG A 355 3.91 0.77 32.99
C ARG A 355 3.87 1.96 32.06
N VAL A 356 2.67 2.52 31.86
CA VAL A 356 2.46 3.74 31.05
C VAL A 356 2.69 4.97 31.93
N PRO A 357 3.55 5.92 31.53
CA PRO A 357 3.67 7.19 32.22
C PRO A 357 2.41 8.04 32.00
N LEU A 358 2.07 8.90 32.95
CA LEU A 358 0.99 9.86 32.75
C LEU A 358 1.44 10.97 31.78
N PHE A 359 0.68 11.19 30.71
CA PHE A 359 0.84 12.32 29.79
C PHE A 359 -0.52 12.72 29.20
N SER A 360 -0.77 14.01 29.02
CA SER A 360 -2.08 14.53 28.67
C SER A 360 -2.37 14.64 27.17
N ASN A 361 -1.32 14.80 26.33
CA ASN A 361 -1.48 15.01 24.90
C ASN A 361 -0.76 13.92 24.10
N PRO A 362 -1.49 13.07 23.35
CA PRO A 362 -0.89 11.98 22.57
C PRO A 362 -0.03 12.48 21.40
N PHE A 363 -0.34 13.65 20.82
CA PHE A 363 0.40 14.23 19.70
C PHE A 363 1.65 15.02 20.14
N HIS A 364 1.67 15.47 21.39
CA HIS A 364 2.75 16.27 21.97
C HIS A 364 3.21 15.68 23.32
N PRO A 365 3.71 14.41 23.33
CA PRO A 365 4.19 13.78 24.56
C PRO A 365 5.41 14.55 25.11
N ASP A 366 5.50 14.63 26.44
CA ASP A 366 6.65 15.18 27.15
C ASP A 366 7.88 14.30 26.99
N ARG A 367 9.02 14.71 27.57
CA ARG A 367 10.28 13.97 27.46
C ARG A 367 10.15 12.54 28.00
N ARG A 368 9.50 12.35 29.15
CA ARG A 368 9.33 11.04 29.78
C ARG A 368 8.44 10.12 28.95
N ALA A 369 7.37 10.64 28.40
CA ALA A 369 6.50 9.89 27.50
C ALA A 369 7.19 9.53 26.18
N LYS A 370 8.06 10.40 25.63
CA LYS A 370 8.87 10.10 24.44
C LYS A 370 9.85 8.95 24.69
N GLU A 371 10.58 8.98 25.81
CA GLU A 371 11.52 7.91 26.20
C GLU A 371 10.77 6.58 26.39
N TRP A 372 9.56 6.64 26.93
CA TRP A 372 8.68 5.48 27.09
C TRP A 372 8.16 4.94 25.74
N LEU A 373 7.74 5.81 24.83
CA LEU A 373 7.28 5.41 23.49
C LEU A 373 8.41 4.76 22.68
N GLU A 374 9.62 5.26 22.80
CA GLU A 374 10.81 4.66 22.18
C GLU A 374 11.06 3.24 22.74
N PHE A 375 11.03 3.09 24.05
CA PHE A 375 11.16 1.79 24.71
C PHE A 375 10.04 0.83 24.31
N LEU A 376 8.78 1.29 24.26
CA LEU A 376 7.64 0.48 23.84
C LEU A 376 7.81 0.02 22.39
N TRP A 377 8.21 0.92 21.50
CA TRP A 377 8.41 0.62 20.09
C TRP A 377 9.51 -0.43 19.87
N ASP A 378 10.65 -0.30 20.54
CA ASP A 378 11.72 -1.31 20.50
C ASP A 378 11.20 -2.70 20.91
N ASN A 379 10.31 -2.78 21.91
CA ASN A 379 9.69 -4.04 22.33
C ASN A 379 8.72 -4.59 21.29
N ILE A 380 7.98 -3.74 20.59
CA ILE A 380 7.09 -4.13 19.50
C ILE A 380 7.91 -4.69 18.33
N GLU A 381 8.99 -4.02 17.92
CA GLU A 381 9.86 -4.49 16.82
C GLU A 381 10.54 -5.83 17.12
N ILE A 382 11.01 -6.04 18.37
CA ILE A 382 11.59 -7.32 18.79
C ILE A 382 10.57 -8.45 18.66
N ARG A 383 9.29 -8.21 18.99
CA ARG A 383 8.23 -9.22 18.90
C ARG A 383 7.76 -9.47 17.48
N ALA A 384 7.82 -8.45 16.64
CA ALA A 384 7.60 -8.54 15.21
C ALA A 384 8.80 -9.22 14.47
N GLY A 385 9.84 -9.66 15.17
CA GLY A 385 10.99 -10.33 14.55
C GLY A 385 11.92 -9.42 13.75
N LYS A 386 11.71 -8.07 13.81
CA LYS A 386 12.45 -7.09 13.00
C LYS A 386 13.82 -6.69 13.55
N GLN A 387 14.07 -6.92 14.86
CA GLN A 387 15.37 -6.62 15.50
C GLN A 387 15.88 -7.79 16.37
N GLN A 388 17.18 -8.07 16.26
CA GLN A 388 17.88 -8.86 17.29
C GLN A 388 18.11 -7.97 18.51
N LYS A 389 17.89 -8.53 19.73
CA LYS A 389 18.10 -7.82 21.01
C LYS A 389 19.41 -7.03 21.01
N LYS A 390 19.36 -5.72 20.95
CA LYS A 390 20.50 -4.88 21.32
C LYS A 390 20.77 -5.08 22.82
N LYS A 391 21.91 -5.68 23.16
CA LYS A 391 22.38 -5.77 24.54
C LYS A 391 22.63 -4.35 25.05
N GLY A 392 21.79 -3.82 25.93
CA GLY A 392 22.09 -2.59 26.65
C GLY A 392 20.94 -1.66 27.04
N GLY A 393 19.81 -1.63 26.32
CA GLY A 393 18.73 -0.67 26.60
C GLY A 393 17.90 -0.92 27.87
N TRP A 394 17.89 -2.15 28.36
CA TRP A 394 17.05 -2.58 29.48
C TRP A 394 17.53 -2.10 30.86
N ALA A 395 18.83 -2.04 31.05
CA ALA A 395 19.41 -1.67 32.37
C ALA A 395 19.26 -0.16 32.68
N ALA A 396 19.31 0.68 31.67
CA ALA A 396 19.27 2.14 31.84
C ALA A 396 17.86 2.67 32.18
N PHE A 397 16.80 2.08 31.63
CA PHE A 397 15.43 2.50 31.92
C PHE A 397 14.95 2.00 33.30
N LEU A 398 15.36 0.80 33.71
CA LEU A 398 15.01 0.22 35.01
C LEU A 398 15.85 0.78 36.16
N ALA A 399 17.06 1.28 35.90
CA ALA A 399 17.98 1.81 36.90
C ALA A 399 17.75 3.30 37.26
N ARG A 400 16.87 4.01 36.56
CA ARG A 400 16.50 5.42 36.84
C ARG A 400 15.21 5.55 37.66
N ARG A 401 14.97 4.61 38.54
CA ARG A 401 13.91 4.68 39.57
C ARG A 401 14.51 4.88 40.96
#